data_5574c932b2df4abda0a05e916d22f185
#
_entry.id   5574c932b2df4abda0a05e916d22f185
#
_cell.length_a   1.000
_cell.length_b   1.000
_cell.length_c   1.000
_cell.angle_alpha   90.00
_cell.angle_beta   90.00
_cell.angle_gamma   90.00
#
_symmetry.space_group_name_H-M   'P 1'
#
loop_
_entity.id
_entity.type
_entity.pdbx_description
1 polymer ?
#
loop_
_entity_poly.entity_id
_entity_poly.type
_entity_poly.pdbx_seq_one_letter_code
_entity_poly.pdbx_strand_id
1 'polypeptide(L)'
;MITPVSGLALAGDATDAAKLAKSYQLWGGIRTNHVISSSGSFVDQLGSSRGLSTPEDLDLLIELRKLADLVVVDAATARNEKYKRLSHAHLAIVSASGDFTSIPATSATDKVTLFSEAKPTVETAGVDHHQIASVDPFRQILLWAKGLGMSSILVEAGPRLTKICFETTKVSQSAITFTPKLPRNAVNGSMNPFSPSGELVSLAESTDASFTLWSY
;
A
#
# COMPACT_ATOMS: atom_id res chain seq x y z
N MET A 1 -2.54 -21.09 -4.43
CA MET A 1 -1.80 -21.69 -3.29
C MET A 1 -0.45 -21.03 -3.19
N ILE A 2 -0.07 -20.53 -2.02
CA ILE A 2 1.18 -19.82 -1.78
C ILE A 2 2.17 -20.75 -1.09
N THR A 3 3.42 -20.80 -1.56
CA THR A 3 4.49 -21.64 -1.00
C THR A 3 5.61 -20.75 -0.46
N PRO A 4 5.94 -20.80 0.83
CA PRO A 4 7.10 -20.10 1.37
C PRO A 4 8.41 -20.63 0.77
N VAL A 5 9.32 -19.71 0.39
CA VAL A 5 10.63 -20.05 -0.20
C VAL A 5 11.75 -19.73 0.81
N SER A 6 11.69 -18.57 1.47
CA SER A 6 12.68 -18.17 2.47
C SER A 6 12.10 -17.14 3.46
N GLY A 7 12.76 -16.98 4.61
CA GLY A 7 12.41 -15.97 5.61
C GLY A 7 11.34 -16.44 6.58
N LEU A 8 10.67 -15.50 7.23
CA LEU A 8 9.75 -15.64 8.36
C LEU A 8 9.16 -17.05 8.52
N ALA A 9 9.16 -17.59 9.73
CA ALA A 9 8.83 -18.99 10.08
C ALA A 9 7.43 -19.45 9.62
N LEU A 10 7.22 -19.52 8.34
CA LEU A 10 6.18 -20.30 7.70
C LEU A 10 6.81 -21.68 7.46
N ALA A 11 6.61 -22.60 8.38
CA ALA A 11 7.12 -23.95 8.25
C ALA A 11 6.55 -24.58 6.98
N GLY A 12 7.39 -24.77 5.99
CA GLY A 12 7.39 -25.72 4.87
C GLY A 12 6.11 -26.04 4.07
N ASP A 13 4.91 -25.77 4.60
CA ASP A 13 3.64 -26.15 3.97
C ASP A 13 3.01 -24.98 3.20
N ALA A 14 2.23 -25.35 2.18
CA ALA A 14 1.42 -24.41 1.43
C ALA A 14 0.56 -23.53 2.37
N THR A 15 0.58 -22.23 2.15
CA THR A 15 -0.11 -21.25 2.98
C THR A 15 -1.17 -20.48 2.19
N ASP A 16 -2.02 -19.77 2.89
CA ASP A 16 -2.98 -18.84 2.31
C ASP A 16 -2.56 -17.37 2.57
N ALA A 17 -3.25 -16.44 1.96
CA ALA A 17 -2.97 -15.01 2.09
C ALA A 17 -3.10 -14.51 3.54
N ALA A 18 -4.05 -15.07 4.32
CA ALA A 18 -4.26 -14.67 5.71
C ALA A 18 -3.09 -15.10 6.61
N LYS A 19 -2.58 -16.30 6.42
CA LYS A 19 -1.40 -16.79 7.14
C LYS A 19 -0.15 -16.03 6.70
N LEU A 20 0.01 -15.75 5.40
CA LEU A 20 1.11 -14.95 4.88
C LEU A 20 1.09 -13.55 5.48
N ALA A 21 -0.06 -12.85 5.46
CA ALA A 21 -0.19 -11.52 6.06
C ALA A 21 0.16 -11.51 7.55
N LYS A 22 -0.30 -12.51 8.31
CA LYS A 22 0.03 -12.67 9.73
C LYS A 22 1.51 -12.95 9.95
N SER A 23 2.18 -13.70 9.06
CA SER A 23 3.61 -13.98 9.15
C SER A 23 4.47 -12.74 8.94
N TYR A 24 3.95 -11.70 8.27
CA TYR A 24 4.60 -10.41 8.14
C TYR A 24 4.68 -9.64 9.48
N GLN A 25 4.17 -10.23 10.53
CA GLN A 25 4.11 -9.76 11.91
C GLN A 25 3.38 -8.41 12.11
N LEU A 26 2.97 -8.18 13.33
CA LEU A 26 2.46 -6.88 13.76
C LEU A 26 3.54 -5.82 13.54
N TRP A 27 3.20 -4.78 12.80
CA TRP A 27 4.09 -3.64 12.65
C TRP A 27 3.49 -2.42 13.32
N GLY A 28 4.34 -1.65 14.00
CA GLY A 28 4.05 -0.26 14.29
C GLY A 28 4.83 0.59 13.30
N GLY A 29 4.23 1.63 12.74
CA GLY A 29 4.86 2.49 11.75
C GLY A 29 4.29 2.33 10.34
N ILE A 30 5.12 2.49 9.32
CA ILE A 30 4.70 2.56 7.92
C ILE A 30 5.12 1.31 7.18
N ARG A 31 4.15 0.67 6.53
CA ARG A 31 4.36 -0.38 5.52
C ARG A 31 3.84 0.11 4.17
N THR A 32 4.60 -0.08 3.11
CA THR A 32 4.10 0.10 1.74
C THR A 32 3.64 -1.24 1.17
N ASN A 33 2.65 -1.24 0.28
CA ASN A 33 2.19 -2.44 -0.43
C ASN A 33 2.01 -2.13 -1.92
N HIS A 34 2.66 -2.93 -2.77
CA HIS A 34 2.62 -2.73 -4.22
C HIS A 34 2.66 -4.05 -4.97
N VAL A 35 1.98 -4.06 -6.13
CA VAL A 35 2.19 -5.07 -7.16
C VAL A 35 3.01 -4.46 -8.30
N ILE A 36 4.00 -5.19 -8.79
CA ILE A 36 4.95 -4.73 -9.80
C ILE A 36 5.14 -5.82 -10.85
N SER A 37 5.09 -5.47 -12.13
CA SER A 37 5.43 -6.41 -13.20
C SER A 37 6.94 -6.71 -13.22
N SER A 38 7.33 -7.81 -13.86
CA SER A 38 8.76 -8.13 -14.08
C SER A 38 9.51 -7.08 -14.89
N SER A 39 8.81 -6.21 -15.62
CA SER A 39 9.38 -5.04 -16.31
C SER A 39 9.49 -3.80 -15.45
N GLY A 40 9.10 -3.86 -14.17
CA GLY A 40 9.14 -2.74 -13.25
C GLY A 40 7.93 -1.80 -13.33
N SER A 41 6.87 -2.17 -14.06
CA SER A 41 5.66 -1.35 -14.13
C SER A 41 4.77 -1.54 -12.90
N PHE A 42 4.19 -0.44 -12.39
CA PHE A 42 3.23 -0.41 -11.29
C PHE A 42 1.77 -0.43 -11.76
N VAL A 43 1.57 -0.27 -13.05
CA VAL A 43 0.24 -0.22 -13.66
C VAL A 43 0.23 -0.97 -14.99
N ASP A 44 -0.93 -1.43 -15.38
CA ASP A 44 -1.21 -1.99 -16.69
C ASP A 44 -1.41 -0.89 -17.75
N GLN A 45 -1.80 -1.27 -18.96
CA GLN A 45 -2.07 -0.35 -20.08
C GLN A 45 -3.24 0.62 -19.80
N LEU A 46 -4.10 0.31 -18.83
CA LEU A 46 -5.25 1.13 -18.43
C LEU A 46 -4.92 2.07 -17.27
N GLY A 47 -3.66 2.08 -16.80
CA GLY A 47 -3.22 2.89 -15.68
C GLY A 47 -3.70 2.37 -14.32
N SER A 48 -4.01 1.08 -14.21
CA SER A 48 -4.48 0.41 -12.99
C SER A 48 -3.52 -0.72 -12.60
N SER A 49 -3.34 -0.94 -11.31
CA SER A 49 -2.59 -2.09 -10.81
C SER A 49 -3.38 -3.41 -10.94
N ARG A 50 -4.68 -3.34 -11.14
CA ARG A 50 -5.58 -4.50 -11.22
C ARG A 50 -5.19 -5.50 -12.30
N GLY A 51 -4.71 -5.03 -13.44
CA GLY A 51 -4.25 -5.90 -14.52
C GLY A 51 -2.93 -6.61 -14.21
N LEU A 52 -2.22 -6.19 -13.17
CA LEU A 52 -1.00 -6.84 -12.68
C LEU A 52 -1.30 -7.82 -11.53
N SER A 53 -2.34 -7.54 -10.74
CA SER A 53 -2.68 -8.28 -9.53
C SER A 53 -3.18 -9.69 -9.85
N THR A 54 -2.74 -10.68 -9.09
CA THR A 54 -3.31 -12.03 -9.11
C THR A 54 -4.39 -12.16 -8.04
N PRO A 55 -5.23 -13.21 -8.08
CA PRO A 55 -6.19 -13.47 -7.01
C PRO A 55 -5.53 -13.54 -5.62
N GLU A 56 -4.38 -14.20 -5.52
CA GLU A 56 -3.64 -14.32 -4.25
C GLU A 56 -3.06 -12.98 -3.79
N ASP A 57 -2.63 -12.11 -4.71
CA ASP A 57 -2.18 -10.76 -4.38
C ASP A 57 -3.33 -9.89 -3.84
N LEU A 58 -4.49 -9.97 -4.48
CA LEU A 58 -5.68 -9.28 -3.99
C LEU A 58 -6.12 -9.78 -2.60
N ASP A 59 -6.08 -11.09 -2.38
CA ASP A 59 -6.37 -11.69 -1.08
C ASP A 59 -5.37 -11.22 -0.02
N LEU A 60 -4.08 -11.18 -0.35
CA LEU A 60 -3.04 -10.66 0.54
C LEU A 60 -3.27 -9.18 0.88
N LEU A 61 -3.58 -8.35 -0.11
CA LEU A 61 -3.91 -6.93 0.10
C LEU A 61 -5.08 -6.77 1.07
N ILE A 62 -6.16 -7.57 0.90
CA ILE A 62 -7.32 -7.53 1.78
C ILE A 62 -6.92 -7.89 3.23
N GLU A 63 -6.09 -8.90 3.40
CA GLU A 63 -5.62 -9.32 4.74
C GLU A 63 -4.68 -8.27 5.38
N LEU A 64 -3.80 -7.65 4.60
CA LEU A 64 -2.94 -6.56 5.09
C LEU A 64 -3.76 -5.33 5.55
N ARG A 65 -4.83 -4.99 4.83
CA ARG A 65 -5.76 -3.91 5.21
C ARG A 65 -6.47 -4.18 6.54
N LYS A 66 -6.75 -5.45 6.87
CA LYS A 66 -7.36 -5.82 8.18
C LYS A 66 -6.41 -5.60 9.36
N LEU A 67 -5.10 -5.58 9.10
CA LEU A 67 -4.06 -5.38 10.10
C LEU A 67 -3.65 -3.91 10.25
N ALA A 68 -4.12 -3.04 9.36
CA ALA A 68 -3.82 -1.61 9.37
C ALA A 68 -4.86 -0.82 10.17
N ASP A 69 -4.40 0.21 10.88
CA ASP A 69 -5.29 1.25 11.44
C ASP A 69 -5.66 2.27 10.36
N LEU A 70 -4.71 2.59 9.48
CA LEU A 70 -4.83 3.60 8.43
C LEU A 70 -4.30 3.06 7.09
N VAL A 71 -5.06 3.25 6.04
CA VAL A 71 -4.60 3.09 4.64
C VAL A 71 -4.45 4.46 4.00
N VAL A 72 -3.29 4.73 3.41
CA VAL A 72 -3.00 5.98 2.69
C VAL A 72 -2.89 5.71 1.20
N VAL A 73 -3.66 6.42 0.39
CA VAL A 73 -3.68 6.30 -1.07
C VAL A 73 -3.72 7.68 -1.73
N ASP A 74 -3.14 7.85 -2.91
CA ASP A 74 -3.35 9.09 -3.67
C ASP A 74 -4.69 9.07 -4.44
N ALA A 75 -5.20 10.27 -4.75
CA ALA A 75 -6.50 10.44 -5.41
C ALA A 75 -6.54 9.80 -6.81
N ALA A 76 -5.42 9.77 -7.54
CA ALA A 76 -5.36 9.14 -8.86
C ALA A 76 -5.51 7.61 -8.74
N THR A 77 -4.78 6.98 -7.83
CA THR A 77 -4.91 5.55 -7.54
C THR A 77 -6.31 5.23 -7.02
N ALA A 78 -6.82 6.01 -6.05
CA ALA A 78 -8.17 5.81 -5.50
C ALA A 78 -9.27 5.90 -6.56
N ARG A 79 -9.13 6.79 -7.54
CA ARG A 79 -10.04 6.95 -8.68
C ARG A 79 -9.96 5.78 -9.65
N ASN A 80 -8.75 5.42 -10.07
CA ASN A 80 -8.53 4.36 -11.07
C ASN A 80 -8.94 2.99 -10.52
N GLU A 81 -8.62 2.72 -9.25
CA GLU A 81 -8.94 1.47 -8.56
C GLU A 81 -10.36 1.44 -7.96
N LYS A 82 -11.14 2.54 -8.10
CA LYS A 82 -12.50 2.66 -7.56
C LYS A 82 -12.57 2.37 -6.06
N TYR A 83 -11.69 2.99 -5.29
CA TYR A 83 -11.66 2.79 -3.83
C TYR A 83 -12.99 3.13 -3.19
N LYS A 84 -13.44 2.24 -2.32
CA LYS A 84 -14.58 2.41 -1.42
C LYS A 84 -14.07 2.55 0.01
N ARG A 85 -14.95 2.98 0.91
CA ARG A 85 -14.68 2.91 2.34
C ARG A 85 -14.24 1.50 2.75
N LEU A 86 -13.22 1.42 3.57
CA LEU A 86 -12.73 0.16 4.11
C LEU A 86 -13.52 -0.23 5.38
N SER A 87 -13.71 -1.53 5.59
CA SER A 87 -14.47 -2.02 6.76
C SER A 87 -13.67 -1.94 8.07
N HIS A 88 -12.36 -2.15 8.01
CA HIS A 88 -11.49 -2.29 9.17
C HIS A 88 -10.61 -1.05 9.40
N ALA A 89 -9.92 -0.58 8.38
CA ALA A 89 -9.01 0.55 8.45
C ALA A 89 -9.70 1.89 8.15
N HIS A 90 -9.15 2.98 8.65
CA HIS A 90 -9.45 4.32 8.15
C HIS A 90 -8.78 4.53 6.79
N LEU A 91 -9.39 5.29 5.89
CA LEU A 91 -8.85 5.60 4.57
C LEU A 91 -8.48 7.08 4.46
N ALA A 92 -7.21 7.37 4.25
CA ALA A 92 -6.72 8.71 3.92
C ALA A 92 -6.48 8.82 2.42
N ILE A 93 -7.14 9.77 1.75
CA ILE A 93 -6.96 10.03 0.33
C ILE A 93 -6.21 11.34 0.14
N VAL A 94 -5.09 11.32 -0.58
CA VAL A 94 -4.18 12.45 -0.73
C VAL A 94 -4.25 13.01 -2.15
N SER A 95 -4.45 14.32 -2.29
CA SER A 95 -4.48 15.01 -3.59
C SER A 95 -3.67 16.31 -3.53
N ALA A 96 -2.76 16.54 -4.47
CA ALA A 96 -2.10 17.83 -4.57
C ALA A 96 -3.07 18.90 -5.10
N SER A 97 -3.89 18.57 -6.09
CA SER A 97 -4.81 19.51 -6.75
C SER A 97 -6.14 19.73 -6.01
N GLY A 98 -6.47 18.92 -5.01
CA GLY A 98 -7.80 18.92 -4.38
C GLY A 98 -8.89 18.27 -5.24
N ASP A 99 -8.51 17.58 -6.33
CA ASP A 99 -9.46 16.84 -7.16
C ASP A 99 -9.73 15.45 -6.58
N PHE A 100 -10.95 15.26 -6.07
CA PHE A 100 -11.47 14.00 -5.53
C PHE A 100 -12.66 13.46 -6.35
N THR A 101 -12.88 13.98 -7.56
CA THR A 101 -13.98 13.54 -8.43
C THR A 101 -13.90 12.06 -8.75
N SER A 102 -15.08 11.41 -8.87
CA SER A 102 -15.21 10.01 -9.28
C SER A 102 -14.53 8.98 -8.38
N ILE A 103 -14.24 9.32 -7.12
CA ILE A 103 -13.73 8.40 -6.10
C ILE A 103 -14.92 7.92 -5.24
N PRO A 104 -15.32 6.64 -5.30
CA PRO A 104 -16.51 6.17 -4.58
C PRO A 104 -16.43 6.37 -3.06
N ALA A 105 -15.24 6.33 -2.48
CA ALA A 105 -15.03 6.52 -1.04
C ALA A 105 -15.43 7.92 -0.54
N THR A 106 -15.45 8.95 -1.39
CA THR A 106 -15.82 10.32 -0.99
C THR A 106 -17.32 10.49 -0.66
N SER A 107 -18.12 9.48 -0.91
CA SER A 107 -19.53 9.43 -0.50
C SER A 107 -19.75 8.76 0.86
N ALA A 108 -18.66 8.34 1.53
CA ALA A 108 -18.74 7.72 2.86
C ALA A 108 -18.99 8.79 3.93
N THR A 109 -19.60 8.36 5.03
CA THR A 109 -19.89 9.25 6.17
C THR A 109 -18.94 9.01 7.36
N ASP A 110 -18.09 7.98 7.27
CA ASP A 110 -17.16 7.59 8.34
C ASP A 110 -15.90 6.96 7.77
N LYS A 111 -14.82 6.96 8.54
CA LYS A 111 -13.54 6.30 8.25
C LYS A 111 -12.90 6.69 6.92
N VAL A 112 -13.21 7.87 6.40
CA VAL A 112 -12.53 8.46 5.24
C VAL A 112 -12.15 9.88 5.58
N THR A 113 -10.92 10.27 5.25
CA THR A 113 -10.41 11.63 5.41
C THR A 113 -9.65 12.04 4.18
N LEU A 114 -9.88 13.25 3.72
CA LEU A 114 -9.23 13.83 2.55
C LEU A 114 -8.11 14.76 2.98
N PHE A 115 -6.99 14.65 2.32
CA PHE A 115 -5.83 15.52 2.51
C PHE A 115 -5.45 16.16 1.20
N SER A 116 -5.37 17.48 1.14
CA SER A 116 -4.92 18.16 -0.09
C SER A 116 -4.25 19.49 0.17
N GLU A 117 -3.40 19.89 -0.79
CA GLU A 117 -2.75 21.22 -0.80
C GLU A 117 -3.75 22.31 -1.18
N ALA A 118 -4.52 22.07 -2.23
CA ALA A 118 -5.59 22.95 -2.66
C ALA A 118 -6.94 22.55 -2.01
N LYS A 119 -7.87 23.49 -1.95
CA LYS A 119 -9.24 23.20 -1.52
C LYS A 119 -9.87 22.15 -2.45
N PRO A 120 -10.72 21.24 -1.92
CA PRO A 120 -11.46 20.29 -2.74
C PRO A 120 -12.24 21.01 -3.85
N THR A 121 -12.18 20.46 -5.05
CA THR A 121 -12.89 20.99 -6.23
C THR A 121 -14.35 20.56 -6.28
N VAL A 122 -14.74 19.61 -5.46
CA VAL A 122 -16.12 19.08 -5.33
C VAL A 122 -16.54 19.09 -3.88
N GLU A 123 -17.82 19.30 -3.63
CA GLU A 123 -18.39 19.08 -2.31
C GLU A 123 -18.30 17.59 -1.95
N THR A 124 -17.60 17.31 -0.87
CA THR A 124 -17.47 15.98 -0.28
C THR A 124 -18.31 15.94 0.98
N ALA A 125 -19.63 15.90 0.79
CA ALA A 125 -20.59 16.05 1.88
C ALA A 125 -20.36 15.01 2.98
N GLY A 126 -19.94 15.46 4.15
CA GLY A 126 -19.75 14.64 5.35
C GLY A 126 -18.39 13.96 5.49
N VAL A 127 -17.44 14.17 4.56
CA VAL A 127 -16.07 13.65 4.68
C VAL A 127 -15.14 14.74 5.19
N ASP A 128 -14.38 14.45 6.24
CA ASP A 128 -13.40 15.37 6.80
C ASP A 128 -12.31 15.70 5.80
N HIS A 129 -11.94 16.97 5.72
CA HIS A 129 -10.86 17.46 4.85
C HIS A 129 -9.83 18.24 5.67
N HIS A 130 -8.56 17.90 5.47
CA HIS A 130 -7.42 18.62 6.03
C HIS A 130 -6.57 19.22 4.91
N GLN A 131 -6.31 20.52 5.00
CA GLN A 131 -5.34 21.14 4.12
C GLN A 131 -3.92 20.81 4.61
N ILE A 132 -3.08 20.34 3.69
CA ILE A 132 -1.69 19.95 3.96
C ILE A 132 -0.73 20.76 3.09
N ALA A 133 0.52 20.93 3.55
CA ALA A 133 1.56 21.55 2.74
C ALA A 133 2.23 20.53 1.81
N SER A 134 2.56 20.93 0.60
CA SER A 134 3.16 20.09 -0.45
C SER A 134 4.53 19.51 -0.08
N VAL A 135 5.25 20.20 0.79
CA VAL A 135 6.65 19.87 1.09
C VAL A 135 6.77 18.57 1.91
N ASP A 136 5.79 18.26 2.76
CA ASP A 136 5.80 17.06 3.59
C ASP A 136 4.37 16.62 3.94
N PRO A 137 3.63 16.03 2.99
CA PRO A 137 2.26 15.60 3.22
C PRO A 137 2.19 14.49 4.27
N PHE A 138 3.17 13.59 4.33
CA PHE A 138 3.16 12.46 5.27
C PHE A 138 3.31 12.90 6.72
N ARG A 139 4.14 13.89 7.01
CA ARG A 139 4.28 14.38 8.39
C ARG A 139 2.94 14.82 8.98
N GLN A 140 2.12 15.53 8.22
CA GLN A 140 0.83 16.01 8.69
C GLN A 140 -0.17 14.87 8.85
N ILE A 141 -0.21 13.94 7.90
CA ILE A 141 -1.04 12.72 7.98
C ILE A 141 -0.64 11.89 9.20
N LEU A 142 0.66 11.70 9.45
CA LEU A 142 1.16 10.92 10.58
C LEU A 142 0.86 11.59 11.95
N LEU A 143 0.97 12.91 12.03
CA LEU A 143 0.59 13.65 13.24
C LEU A 143 -0.92 13.53 13.53
N TRP A 144 -1.75 13.66 12.50
CA TRP A 144 -3.17 13.45 12.58
C TRP A 144 -3.52 12.03 13.01
N ALA A 145 -2.96 11.01 12.35
CA ALA A 145 -3.17 9.60 12.66
C ALA A 145 -2.77 9.27 14.10
N LYS A 146 -1.61 9.78 14.55
CA LYS A 146 -1.14 9.63 15.92
C LYS A 146 -2.11 10.24 16.93
N GLY A 147 -2.70 11.39 16.62
CA GLY A 147 -3.71 12.04 17.45
C GLY A 147 -4.97 11.19 17.66
N LEU A 148 -5.25 10.27 16.73
CA LEU A 148 -6.34 9.29 16.78
C LEU A 148 -5.93 7.91 17.32
N GLY A 149 -4.68 7.76 17.76
CA GLY A 149 -4.15 6.48 18.27
C GLY A 149 -3.82 5.46 17.20
N MET A 150 -3.77 5.85 15.93
CA MET A 150 -3.42 4.97 14.80
C MET A 150 -1.90 4.80 14.75
N SER A 151 -1.43 3.56 14.70
CA SER A 151 -0.01 3.22 14.74
C SER A 151 0.46 2.38 13.55
N SER A 152 -0.42 1.61 12.93
CA SER A 152 -0.12 0.71 11.79
C SER A 152 -0.65 1.33 10.50
N ILE A 153 0.25 1.85 9.67
CA ILE A 153 -0.10 2.62 8.47
C ILE A 153 0.31 1.85 7.23
N LEU A 154 -0.66 1.54 6.36
CA LEU A 154 -0.44 0.88 5.08
C LEU A 154 -0.51 1.92 3.95
N VAL A 155 0.55 2.06 3.18
CA VAL A 155 0.62 2.98 2.03
C VAL A 155 0.42 2.19 0.74
N GLU A 156 -0.69 2.46 0.05
CA GLU A 156 -1.09 1.84 -1.23
C GLU A 156 -1.10 2.89 -2.35
N ALA A 157 -0.24 3.87 -2.24
CA ALA A 157 -0.17 5.00 -3.16
C ALA A 157 0.60 4.65 -4.44
N GLY A 158 0.35 5.39 -5.51
CA GLY A 158 1.14 5.31 -6.72
C GLY A 158 2.62 5.71 -6.48
N PRO A 159 3.50 5.46 -7.46
CA PRO A 159 4.95 5.58 -7.29
C PRO A 159 5.42 6.94 -6.78
N ARG A 160 4.76 8.02 -7.21
CA ARG A 160 5.13 9.39 -6.81
C ARG A 160 4.93 9.62 -5.30
N LEU A 161 3.75 9.32 -4.76
CA LEU A 161 3.46 9.54 -3.35
C LEU A 161 4.23 8.55 -2.47
N THR A 162 4.42 7.32 -2.94
CA THR A 162 5.27 6.32 -2.26
C THR A 162 6.71 6.78 -2.17
N LYS A 163 7.27 7.36 -3.25
CA LYS A 163 8.63 7.93 -3.22
C LYS A 163 8.73 9.05 -2.18
N ILE A 164 7.77 9.97 -2.14
CA ILE A 164 7.74 11.02 -1.11
C ILE A 164 7.68 10.40 0.30
N CYS A 165 6.91 9.33 0.50
CA CYS A 165 6.87 8.62 1.77
C CYS A 165 8.26 8.15 2.22
N PHE A 166 9.03 7.53 1.33
CA PHE A 166 10.40 7.09 1.63
C PHE A 166 11.38 8.25 1.89
N GLU A 167 11.20 9.37 1.19
CA GLU A 167 12.09 10.54 1.31
C GLU A 167 11.82 11.36 2.58
N THR A 168 10.57 11.37 3.08
CA THR A 168 10.15 12.26 4.17
C THR A 168 9.83 11.54 5.47
N THR A 169 9.74 10.19 5.45
CA THR A 169 9.40 9.40 6.64
C THR A 169 10.30 8.20 6.81
N LYS A 170 10.20 7.54 7.98
CA LYS A 170 10.83 6.24 8.21
C LYS A 170 9.85 5.13 7.84
N VAL A 171 9.96 4.60 6.64
CA VAL A 171 9.25 3.39 6.23
C VAL A 171 9.87 2.19 6.97
N SER A 172 9.05 1.36 7.58
CA SER A 172 9.51 0.19 8.32
C SER A 172 9.61 -1.04 7.44
N GLN A 173 8.65 -1.21 6.54
CA GLN A 173 8.55 -2.40 5.69
C GLN A 173 7.93 -2.08 4.33
N SER A 174 8.25 -2.93 3.33
CA SER A 174 7.52 -2.98 2.04
C SER A 174 7.10 -4.40 1.74
N ALA A 175 5.81 -4.61 1.51
CA ALA A 175 5.28 -5.81 0.90
C ALA A 175 5.18 -5.57 -0.61
N ILE A 176 5.89 -6.37 -1.40
CA ILE A 176 5.92 -6.21 -2.86
C ILE A 176 5.61 -7.56 -3.51
N THR A 177 4.58 -7.56 -4.34
CA THR A 177 4.23 -8.69 -5.20
C THR A 177 4.78 -8.48 -6.59
N PHE A 178 5.52 -9.44 -7.14
CA PHE A 178 6.02 -9.42 -8.52
C PHE A 178 5.23 -10.38 -9.41
N THR A 179 4.76 -9.86 -10.54
CA THR A 179 4.01 -10.60 -11.56
C THR A 179 4.54 -10.26 -12.98
N PRO A 180 4.89 -11.23 -13.83
CA PRO A 180 5.16 -12.62 -13.47
C PRO A 180 6.32 -12.75 -12.47
N LYS A 181 6.50 -13.98 -11.93
CA LYS A 181 7.47 -14.29 -10.86
C LYS A 181 8.86 -13.69 -11.07
N LEU A 182 9.47 -13.30 -9.98
CA LEU A 182 10.90 -12.98 -9.95
C LEU A 182 11.73 -14.16 -10.44
N PRO A 183 12.70 -13.95 -11.35
CA PRO A 183 13.72 -14.95 -11.62
C PRO A 183 14.48 -15.26 -10.31
N ARG A 184 14.71 -16.55 -10.01
CA ARG A 184 15.38 -16.97 -8.76
C ARG A 184 16.74 -16.32 -8.53
N ASN A 185 17.45 -15.95 -9.60
CA ASN A 185 18.74 -15.24 -9.53
C ASN A 185 18.59 -13.73 -9.22
N ALA A 186 17.40 -13.15 -9.32
CA ALA A 186 17.16 -11.74 -9.02
C ALA A 186 17.03 -11.46 -7.49
N VAL A 187 16.83 -12.49 -6.70
CA VAL A 187 16.64 -12.38 -5.23
C VAL A 187 17.89 -11.84 -4.50
N ASN A 188 19.06 -11.97 -5.09
CA ASN A 188 20.33 -11.47 -4.54
C ASN A 188 20.63 -10.01 -4.91
N GLY A 189 19.80 -9.37 -5.72
CA GLY A 189 19.93 -7.97 -6.08
C GLY A 189 18.83 -7.12 -5.44
N SER A 190 19.09 -5.83 -5.25
CA SER A 190 18.06 -4.91 -4.80
C SER A 190 16.97 -4.76 -5.86
N MET A 191 15.88 -5.49 -5.70
CA MET A 191 14.70 -5.41 -6.56
C MET A 191 13.61 -4.49 -5.98
N ASN A 192 13.92 -3.80 -4.88
CA ASN A 192 13.00 -2.83 -4.32
C ASN A 192 13.14 -1.49 -5.07
N PRO A 193 12.15 -1.09 -5.88
CA PRO A 193 12.26 0.11 -6.71
C PRO A 193 12.19 1.42 -5.90
N PHE A 194 11.79 1.35 -4.63
CA PHE A 194 11.67 2.52 -3.77
C PHE A 194 12.89 2.72 -2.88
N SER A 195 13.56 1.64 -2.46
CA SER A 195 14.72 1.73 -1.59
C SER A 195 15.68 0.56 -1.79
N PRO A 196 16.85 0.79 -2.36
CA PRO A 196 17.87 -0.26 -2.55
C PRO A 196 18.52 -0.75 -1.24
N SER A 197 18.31 -0.04 -0.11
CA SER A 197 18.87 -0.42 1.20
C SER A 197 17.98 -1.38 2.00
N GLY A 198 16.81 -1.78 1.46
CA GLY A 198 15.95 -2.74 2.13
C GLY A 198 16.54 -4.15 2.15
N GLU A 199 16.36 -4.86 3.25
CA GLU A 199 16.69 -6.27 3.38
C GLU A 199 15.48 -7.15 3.07
N LEU A 200 15.64 -8.19 2.24
CA LEU A 200 14.59 -9.17 1.95
C LEU A 200 14.39 -10.06 3.18
N VAL A 201 13.25 -9.90 3.84
CA VAL A 201 12.87 -10.63 5.07
C VAL A 201 12.11 -11.93 4.76
N SER A 202 11.30 -11.91 3.72
CA SER A 202 10.47 -13.06 3.34
C SER A 202 10.26 -13.12 1.83
N LEU A 203 10.26 -14.33 1.31
CA LEU A 203 9.89 -14.66 -0.06
C LEU A 203 8.91 -15.85 -0.04
N ALA A 204 7.78 -15.68 -0.70
CA ALA A 204 6.84 -16.76 -0.97
C ALA A 204 6.39 -16.69 -2.44
N GLU A 205 5.92 -17.80 -2.99
CA GLU A 205 5.52 -17.90 -4.40
C GLU A 205 4.16 -18.57 -4.55
N SER A 206 3.39 -18.12 -5.53
CA SER A 206 2.27 -18.86 -6.10
C SER A 206 2.59 -19.26 -7.54
N THR A 207 1.62 -19.77 -8.30
CA THR A 207 1.80 -20.10 -9.72
C THR A 207 2.24 -18.86 -10.51
N ASP A 208 1.65 -17.70 -10.22
CA ASP A 208 1.73 -16.51 -11.07
C ASP A 208 2.34 -15.28 -10.37
N ALA A 209 2.85 -15.44 -9.15
CA ALA A 209 3.42 -14.32 -8.41
C ALA A 209 4.52 -14.73 -7.42
N SER A 210 5.41 -13.79 -7.14
CA SER A 210 6.34 -13.83 -6.00
C SER A 210 5.96 -12.73 -5.00
N PHE A 211 5.79 -13.10 -3.73
CA PHE A 211 5.43 -12.21 -2.63
C PHE A 211 6.67 -11.97 -1.78
N THR A 212 7.05 -10.72 -1.63
CA THR A 212 8.26 -10.36 -0.86
C THR A 212 7.92 -9.40 0.26
N LEU A 213 8.62 -9.54 1.39
CA LEU A 213 8.63 -8.57 2.46
C LEU A 213 10.05 -8.04 2.64
N TRP A 214 10.17 -6.73 2.64
CA TRP A 214 11.43 -5.99 2.85
C TRP A 214 11.35 -5.21 4.15
N SER A 215 12.48 -5.10 4.88
CA SER A 215 12.63 -4.24 6.07
C SER A 215 13.72 -3.18 5.86
N TYR A 216 13.66 -2.05 6.65
CA TYR A 216 14.57 -0.91 6.57
C TYR A 216 15.04 -0.47 7.95
#